data_fa79c47e4717ba5cec446814213fe4ac
#
_entry.id   fa79c47e4717ba5cec446814213fe4ac
#
_cell.length_a   1.000
_cell.length_b   1.000
_cell.length_c   1.000
_cell.angle_alpha   90.00
_cell.angle_beta   90.00
_cell.angle_gamma   90.00
#
_symmetry.space_group_name_H-M   'P 1'
#
loop_
_entity.id
_entity.type
_entity.pdbx_description
1 polymer ?
#
loop_
_entity_poly.entity_id
_entity_poly.type
_entity_poly.pdbx_seq_one_letter_code
_entity_poly.pdbx_strand_id
1 'polypeptide(L)'
;MKNKNAYIIIFLIVASCVSFSPVVNNDFINLDDHQYITENHHIKSGISLKNIAWAFETVVCCNWHPLTLISHMLDWHLYGANASGHHLVSLFIHIGAVIFLFFFLNKTTNNIWSAAFVAGFFAIHPLRVESVAWASERKDVLSMFFGMATLYAYAFYAESLKRSKYLLCLILFALALLSKPMMVTLPFVMMLLDYWPLQRWQKMSAGKKDHPNSFNVLFWEKIPFIGLAIAVSIIAFLTQNKEGATALEGNLPFPMRVANALVSYAVYLEKMFWPANLAVFYPYDFSLPVWKISIGIVIITA
;
A
#
# COMPACT_ATOMS: atom_id res chain seq x y z
N MET A 1 21.38 -19.04 12.44
CA MET A 1 20.43 -18.26 11.61
C MET A 1 19.47 -17.41 12.46
N LYS A 2 18.87 -17.91 13.54
CA LYS A 2 17.91 -17.14 14.38
C LYS A 2 18.46 -15.80 14.89
N ASN A 3 19.73 -15.76 15.35
CA ASN A 3 20.33 -14.53 15.87
C ASN A 3 20.51 -13.43 14.80
N LYS A 4 20.81 -13.81 13.53
CA LYS A 4 20.99 -12.82 12.45
C LYS A 4 19.69 -12.12 12.11
N ASN A 5 18.56 -12.85 12.05
CA ASN A 5 17.25 -12.25 11.83
C ASN A 5 16.91 -11.24 12.93
N ALA A 6 17.16 -11.59 14.20
CA ALA A 6 16.88 -10.70 15.34
C ALA A 6 17.67 -9.39 15.25
N TYR A 7 18.96 -9.45 14.95
CA TYR A 7 19.78 -8.24 14.80
C TYR A 7 19.32 -7.35 13.64
N ILE A 8 18.94 -7.95 12.49
CA ILE A 8 18.43 -7.19 11.35
C ILE A 8 17.09 -6.54 11.71
N ILE A 9 16.19 -7.25 12.37
CA ILE A 9 14.89 -6.69 12.79
C ILE A 9 15.09 -5.53 13.75
N ILE A 10 15.98 -5.67 14.76
CA ILE A 10 16.30 -4.58 15.68
C ILE A 10 16.86 -3.39 14.91
N PHE A 11 17.79 -3.62 13.98
CA PHE A 11 18.34 -2.57 13.14
C PHE A 11 17.25 -1.84 12.33
N LEU A 12 16.33 -2.58 11.68
CA LEU A 12 15.23 -2.00 10.90
C LEU A 12 14.28 -1.16 11.78
N ILE A 13 13.95 -1.65 12.98
CA ILE A 13 13.15 -0.90 13.95
C ILE A 13 13.87 0.39 14.37
N VAL A 14 15.13 0.29 14.79
CA VAL A 14 15.90 1.45 15.24
C VAL A 14 16.08 2.46 14.11
N ALA A 15 16.42 2.01 12.90
CA ALA A 15 16.58 2.88 11.74
C ALA A 15 15.29 3.63 11.42
N SER A 16 14.13 2.94 11.42
CA SER A 16 12.82 3.58 11.23
C SER A 16 12.50 4.59 12.33
N CYS A 17 12.69 4.21 13.61
CA CYS A 17 12.44 5.09 14.75
C CYS A 17 13.32 6.35 14.71
N VAL A 18 14.61 6.20 14.39
CA VAL A 18 15.55 7.35 14.31
C VAL A 18 15.18 8.26 13.15
N SER A 19 14.92 7.69 11.95
CA SER A 19 14.60 8.49 10.75
C SER A 19 13.31 9.26 10.89
N PHE A 20 12.30 8.70 11.56
CA PHE A 20 10.99 9.31 11.76
C PHE A 20 10.79 9.88 13.18
N SER A 21 11.85 9.96 14.01
CA SER A 21 11.74 10.55 15.36
C SER A 21 11.09 11.94 15.40
N PRO A 22 11.28 12.84 14.41
CA PRO A 22 10.64 14.16 14.43
C PRO A 22 9.10 14.12 14.41
N VAL A 23 8.46 13.05 13.92
CA VAL A 23 7.00 12.97 13.81
C VAL A 23 6.29 13.08 15.16
N VAL A 24 7.00 12.77 16.27
CA VAL A 24 6.44 12.87 17.62
C VAL A 24 6.10 14.33 17.99
N ASN A 25 6.79 15.30 17.38
CA ASN A 25 6.60 16.71 17.62
C ASN A 25 5.70 17.40 16.56
N ASN A 26 5.17 16.63 15.61
CA ASN A 26 4.29 17.18 14.57
C ASN A 26 2.87 17.37 15.12
N ASP A 27 2.25 18.46 14.70
CA ASP A 27 0.82 18.70 14.88
C ASP A 27 0.01 18.19 13.68
N PHE A 28 -1.31 18.17 13.80
CA PHE A 28 -2.20 17.95 12.65
C PHE A 28 -2.07 19.12 11.67
N ILE A 29 -2.05 18.81 10.39
CA ILE A 29 -1.93 19.82 9.32
C ILE A 29 -3.30 20.22 8.76
N ASN A 30 -3.41 21.47 8.33
CA ASN A 30 -4.64 22.02 7.76
C ASN A 30 -4.83 21.59 6.28
N LEU A 31 -4.93 20.28 6.08
CA LEU A 31 -5.36 19.64 4.83
C LEU A 31 -6.47 18.63 5.17
N ASP A 32 -6.28 17.37 4.85
CA ASP A 32 -7.27 16.31 5.13
C ASP A 32 -7.45 16.00 6.63
N ASP A 33 -6.48 16.33 7.52
CA ASP A 33 -6.51 15.93 8.93
C ASP A 33 -7.74 16.46 9.67
N HIS A 34 -8.26 17.66 9.29
CA HIS A 34 -9.49 18.19 9.88
C HIS A 34 -10.69 17.31 9.58
N GLN A 35 -10.87 16.92 8.32
CA GLN A 35 -12.02 16.12 7.89
C GLN A 35 -11.90 14.66 8.34
N TYR A 36 -10.68 14.12 8.38
CA TYR A 36 -10.45 12.73 8.83
C TYR A 36 -10.45 12.60 10.34
N ILE A 37 -9.95 13.62 11.11
CA ILE A 37 -9.63 13.43 12.53
C ILE A 37 -10.24 14.53 13.39
N THR A 38 -9.74 15.78 13.28
CA THR A 38 -9.94 16.80 14.34
C THR A 38 -11.32 17.43 14.35
N GLU A 39 -12.03 17.48 13.22
CA GLU A 39 -13.40 18.02 13.12
C GLU A 39 -14.45 16.92 12.93
N ASN A 40 -14.02 15.66 12.75
CA ASN A 40 -14.91 14.54 12.52
C ASN A 40 -15.56 14.07 13.83
N HIS A 41 -16.85 14.33 13.99
CA HIS A 41 -17.59 13.97 15.18
C HIS A 41 -17.59 12.45 15.48
N HIS A 42 -17.68 11.60 14.43
CA HIS A 42 -17.67 10.14 14.60
C HIS A 42 -16.32 9.63 15.06
N ILE A 43 -15.23 10.22 14.58
CA ILE A 43 -13.87 9.89 15.03
C ILE A 43 -13.69 10.33 16.50
N LYS A 44 -14.10 11.57 16.83
CA LYS A 44 -13.98 12.14 18.17
C LYS A 44 -14.81 11.40 19.23
N SER A 45 -15.92 10.81 18.85
CA SER A 45 -16.73 9.99 19.76
C SER A 45 -16.16 8.58 19.99
N GLY A 46 -15.06 8.22 19.32
CA GLY A 46 -14.33 6.97 19.49
C GLY A 46 -15.04 5.73 18.91
N ILE A 47 -14.59 4.55 19.32
CA ILE A 47 -15.09 3.28 18.82
C ILE A 47 -16.46 2.97 19.43
N SER A 48 -17.45 2.76 18.54
CA SER A 48 -18.77 2.20 18.85
C SER A 48 -19.30 1.43 17.66
N LEU A 49 -20.24 0.50 17.84
CA LEU A 49 -20.86 -0.22 16.73
C LEU A 49 -21.49 0.74 15.71
N LYS A 50 -22.11 1.84 16.20
CA LYS A 50 -22.68 2.89 15.36
C LYS A 50 -21.60 3.56 14.48
N ASN A 51 -20.46 3.93 15.07
CA ASN A 51 -19.38 4.59 14.34
C ASN A 51 -18.66 3.64 13.38
N ILE A 52 -18.53 2.37 13.75
CA ILE A 52 -18.01 1.35 12.82
C ILE A 52 -18.95 1.21 11.60
N ALA A 53 -20.27 1.09 11.81
CA ALA A 53 -21.22 1.04 10.69
C ALA A 53 -21.12 2.30 9.82
N TRP A 54 -21.09 3.49 10.44
CA TRP A 54 -20.89 4.75 9.74
C TRP A 54 -19.61 4.76 8.88
N ALA A 55 -18.51 4.21 9.36
CA ALA A 55 -17.27 4.16 8.59
C ALA A 55 -17.40 3.38 7.26
N PHE A 56 -18.27 2.38 7.19
CA PHE A 56 -18.56 1.64 5.96
C PHE A 56 -19.53 2.35 5.01
N GLU A 57 -20.32 3.30 5.51
CA GLU A 57 -21.34 4.01 4.73
C GLU A 57 -20.87 5.39 4.27
N THR A 58 -19.82 5.94 4.89
CA THR A 58 -19.38 7.30 4.67
C THR A 58 -18.28 7.43 3.61
N VAL A 59 -18.17 8.64 3.06
CA VAL A 59 -17.08 9.09 2.19
C VAL A 59 -16.44 10.32 2.84
N VAL A 60 -15.12 10.33 2.96
CA VAL A 60 -14.36 11.46 3.53
C VAL A 60 -13.29 11.88 2.51
N CYS A 61 -13.20 13.16 2.21
CA CYS A 61 -12.28 13.70 1.19
C CYS A 61 -12.36 12.93 -0.13
N CYS A 62 -13.57 12.70 -0.63
CA CYS A 62 -13.86 11.95 -1.86
C CYS A 62 -13.41 10.47 -1.85
N ASN A 63 -13.11 9.90 -0.69
CA ASN A 63 -12.57 8.56 -0.56
C ASN A 63 -13.36 7.68 0.42
N TRP A 64 -13.43 6.38 0.11
CA TRP A 64 -14.03 5.34 0.94
C TRP A 64 -12.94 4.47 1.56
N HIS A 65 -12.60 4.74 2.82
CA HIS A 65 -11.51 4.09 3.56
C HIS A 65 -11.95 3.63 4.96
N PRO A 66 -12.90 2.71 5.09
CA PRO A 66 -13.54 2.37 6.37
C PRO A 66 -12.54 1.92 7.44
N LEU A 67 -11.56 1.09 7.10
CA LEU A 67 -10.60 0.61 8.09
C LEU A 67 -9.67 1.71 8.60
N THR A 68 -9.32 2.67 7.75
CA THR A 68 -8.55 3.85 8.15
C THR A 68 -9.33 4.71 9.15
N LEU A 69 -10.62 4.96 8.88
CA LEU A 69 -11.48 5.69 9.81
C LEU A 69 -11.59 4.97 11.16
N ILE A 70 -11.79 3.65 11.15
CA ILE A 70 -11.82 2.85 12.40
C ILE A 70 -10.49 2.94 13.14
N SER A 71 -9.34 2.96 12.43
CA SER A 71 -8.03 3.12 13.07
C SER A 71 -7.88 4.48 13.75
N HIS A 72 -8.41 5.56 13.14
CA HIS A 72 -8.41 6.88 13.76
C HIS A 72 -9.38 7.00 14.94
N MET A 73 -10.53 6.30 14.92
CA MET A 73 -11.41 6.18 16.09
C MET A 73 -10.70 5.53 17.28
N LEU A 74 -9.87 4.50 17.02
CA LEU A 74 -9.06 3.85 18.04
C LEU A 74 -8.04 4.81 18.62
N ASP A 75 -7.33 5.54 17.77
CA ASP A 75 -6.33 6.52 18.18
C ASP A 75 -6.98 7.64 19.01
N TRP A 76 -8.13 8.15 18.58
CA TRP A 76 -8.85 9.16 19.32
C TRP A 76 -9.32 8.65 20.69
N HIS A 77 -9.75 7.40 20.76
CA HIS A 77 -10.12 6.77 22.03
C HIS A 77 -8.93 6.66 23.00
N LEU A 78 -7.72 6.44 22.50
CA LEU A 78 -6.51 6.24 23.29
C LEU A 78 -5.79 7.56 23.63
N TYR A 79 -5.74 8.49 22.69
CA TYR A 79 -4.88 9.67 22.74
C TYR A 79 -5.65 11.00 22.67
N GLY A 80 -6.95 10.98 22.34
CA GLY A 80 -7.75 12.19 22.12
C GLY A 80 -7.15 13.07 21.03
N ALA A 81 -7.01 14.35 21.30
CA ALA A 81 -6.45 15.35 20.39
C ALA A 81 -4.90 15.39 20.38
N ASN A 82 -4.21 14.46 21.04
CA ASN A 82 -2.76 14.43 21.04
C ASN A 82 -2.22 13.88 19.71
N ALA A 83 -1.77 14.76 18.82
CA ALA A 83 -1.25 14.44 17.50
C ALA A 83 -0.06 13.45 17.56
N SER A 84 0.82 13.58 18.58
CA SER A 84 1.97 12.68 18.75
C SER A 84 1.55 11.21 18.83
N GLY A 85 0.44 10.89 19.50
CA GLY A 85 -0.09 9.53 19.60
C GLY A 85 -0.51 8.99 18.23
N HIS A 86 -1.21 9.79 17.44
CA HIS A 86 -1.64 9.42 16.07
C HIS A 86 -0.43 9.18 15.16
N HIS A 87 0.58 10.06 15.20
CA HIS A 87 1.80 9.89 14.40
C HIS A 87 2.60 8.66 14.81
N LEU A 88 2.73 8.38 16.14
CA LEU A 88 3.41 7.18 16.60
C LEU A 88 2.75 5.89 16.12
N VAL A 89 1.41 5.83 16.09
CA VAL A 89 0.70 4.66 15.56
C VAL A 89 0.99 4.49 14.06
N SER A 90 1.05 5.57 13.26
CA SER A 90 1.46 5.50 11.85
C SER A 90 2.87 4.93 11.71
N LEU A 91 3.81 5.38 12.54
CA LEU A 91 5.19 4.88 12.55
C LEU A 91 5.25 3.38 12.92
N PHE A 92 4.50 2.93 13.94
CA PHE A 92 4.49 1.51 14.30
C PHE A 92 3.89 0.62 13.20
N ILE A 93 2.85 1.09 12.51
CA ILE A 93 2.26 0.39 11.35
C ILE A 93 3.29 0.31 10.22
N HIS A 94 4.03 1.40 9.95
CA HIS A 94 5.10 1.42 8.96
C HIS A 94 6.20 0.40 9.31
N ILE A 95 6.68 0.39 10.56
CA ILE A 95 7.67 -0.59 11.04
C ILE A 95 7.15 -2.02 10.84
N GLY A 96 5.89 -2.28 11.12
CA GLY A 96 5.26 -3.58 10.86
C GLY A 96 5.29 -3.96 9.37
N ALA A 97 5.02 -3.01 8.46
CA ALA A 97 5.14 -3.23 7.02
C ALA A 97 6.57 -3.55 6.59
N VAL A 98 7.57 -2.84 7.12
CA VAL A 98 9.01 -3.09 6.91
C VAL A 98 9.40 -4.51 7.33
N ILE A 99 8.94 -4.95 8.51
CA ILE A 99 9.21 -6.28 9.04
C ILE A 99 8.57 -7.36 8.17
N PHE A 100 7.31 -7.18 7.74
CA PHE A 100 6.67 -8.12 6.82
C PHE A 100 7.37 -8.17 5.46
N LEU A 101 7.80 -7.04 4.92
CA LEU A 101 8.60 -6.98 3.69
C LEU A 101 9.91 -7.76 3.84
N PHE A 102 10.65 -7.55 4.93
CA PHE A 102 11.88 -8.30 5.22
C PHE A 102 11.62 -9.81 5.28
N PHE A 103 10.63 -10.24 6.04
CA PHE A 103 10.32 -11.66 6.16
C PHE A 103 9.84 -12.27 4.84
N PHE A 104 9.03 -11.56 4.09
CA PHE A 104 8.57 -12.00 2.77
C PHE A 104 9.74 -12.20 1.83
N LEU A 105 10.62 -11.21 1.67
CA LEU A 105 11.78 -11.30 0.79
C LEU A 105 12.76 -12.37 1.24
N ASN A 106 13.08 -12.44 2.54
CA ASN A 106 13.99 -13.47 3.06
C ASN A 106 13.44 -14.88 2.84
N LYS A 107 12.12 -15.08 3.01
CA LYS A 107 11.47 -16.37 2.79
C LYS A 107 11.45 -16.77 1.31
N THR A 108 11.22 -15.84 0.41
CA THR A 108 11.03 -16.14 -1.02
C THR A 108 12.35 -16.22 -1.79
N THR A 109 13.37 -15.44 -1.40
CA THR A 109 14.66 -15.39 -2.10
C THR A 109 15.76 -16.20 -1.40
N ASN A 110 15.54 -16.63 -0.15
CA ASN A 110 16.57 -17.26 0.71
C ASN A 110 17.86 -16.45 0.86
N ASN A 111 17.79 -15.13 0.64
CA ASN A 111 18.94 -14.22 0.76
C ASN A 111 18.66 -13.14 1.79
N ILE A 112 19.19 -13.36 3.01
CA ILE A 112 18.94 -12.48 4.15
C ILE A 112 19.47 -11.05 3.94
N TRP A 113 20.62 -10.90 3.27
CA TRP A 113 21.24 -9.60 3.08
C TRP A 113 20.54 -8.75 2.03
N SER A 114 20.13 -9.38 0.92
CA SER A 114 19.30 -8.70 -0.09
C SER A 114 17.95 -8.29 0.49
N ALA A 115 17.32 -9.17 1.28
CA ALA A 115 16.06 -8.85 1.97
C ALA A 115 16.23 -7.71 2.98
N ALA A 116 17.32 -7.71 3.76
CA ALA A 116 17.64 -6.65 4.71
C ALA A 116 17.92 -5.31 4.01
N PHE A 117 18.65 -5.33 2.90
CA PHE A 117 18.94 -4.13 2.10
C PHE A 117 17.66 -3.49 1.57
N VAL A 118 16.80 -4.28 0.92
CA VAL A 118 15.53 -3.76 0.34
C VAL A 118 14.59 -3.27 1.45
N ALA A 119 14.45 -4.02 2.54
CA ALA A 119 13.62 -3.62 3.67
C ALA A 119 14.18 -2.37 4.36
N GLY A 120 15.50 -2.25 4.50
CA GLY A 120 16.17 -1.08 5.06
C GLY A 120 16.00 0.16 4.19
N PHE A 121 16.15 0.00 2.87
CA PHE A 121 15.90 1.08 1.91
C PHE A 121 14.45 1.57 1.99
N PHE A 122 13.49 0.64 1.99
CA PHE A 122 12.06 0.97 2.16
C PHE A 122 11.77 1.65 3.50
N ALA A 123 12.44 1.22 4.59
CA ALA A 123 12.23 1.71 5.94
C ALA A 123 12.52 3.20 6.11
N ILE A 124 13.59 3.70 5.45
CA ILE A 124 14.11 5.07 5.67
C ILE A 124 13.99 5.95 4.43
N HIS A 125 13.36 5.46 3.35
CA HIS A 125 13.33 6.20 2.09
C HIS A 125 12.55 7.51 2.22
N PRO A 126 13.06 8.66 1.72
CA PRO A 126 12.38 9.95 1.83
C PRO A 126 10.97 9.99 1.24
N LEU A 127 10.66 9.19 0.23
CA LEU A 127 9.29 9.04 -0.32
C LEU A 127 8.29 8.46 0.69
N ARG A 128 8.73 7.94 1.85
CA ARG A 128 7.84 7.46 2.91
C ARG A 128 7.44 8.54 3.90
N VAL A 129 8.09 9.72 3.84
CA VAL A 129 7.84 10.81 4.79
C VAL A 129 6.38 11.24 4.76
N GLU A 130 5.80 11.46 3.59
CA GLU A 130 4.39 11.81 3.44
C GLU A 130 3.48 10.77 4.09
N SER A 131 3.63 9.49 3.73
CA SER A 131 2.78 8.41 4.24
C SER A 131 2.92 8.18 5.76
N VAL A 132 4.08 8.47 6.36
CA VAL A 132 4.34 8.21 7.79
C VAL A 132 4.07 9.44 8.65
N ALA A 133 4.46 10.64 8.17
CA ALA A 133 4.42 11.86 8.94
C ALA A 133 3.10 12.63 8.84
N TRP A 134 2.29 12.38 7.82
CA TRP A 134 0.97 12.98 7.67
C TRP A 134 -0.11 12.06 8.28
N ALA A 135 -0.86 12.56 9.27
CA ALA A 135 -1.77 11.72 10.06
C ALA A 135 -2.88 11.09 9.20
N SER A 136 -3.53 11.83 8.29
CA SER A 136 -4.58 11.30 7.41
C SER A 136 -4.05 10.37 6.33
N GLU A 137 -2.74 10.38 5.99
CA GLU A 137 -2.12 9.38 5.13
C GLU A 137 -1.87 8.03 5.84
N ARG A 138 -2.41 7.86 7.06
CA ARG A 138 -2.54 6.56 7.71
C ARG A 138 -3.05 5.47 6.75
N LYS A 139 -3.94 5.84 5.85
CA LYS A 139 -4.47 4.98 4.79
C LYS A 139 -3.37 4.27 3.99
N ASP A 140 -2.24 4.94 3.74
CA ASP A 140 -1.11 4.39 2.99
C ASP A 140 -0.35 3.35 3.80
N VAL A 141 0.09 3.71 5.01
CA VAL A 141 0.89 2.80 5.85
C VAL A 141 0.07 1.59 6.28
N LEU A 142 -1.24 1.76 6.53
CA LEU A 142 -2.14 0.68 6.91
C LEU A 142 -2.40 -0.28 5.75
N SER A 143 -2.65 0.24 4.55
CA SER A 143 -2.82 -0.56 3.33
C SER A 143 -1.54 -1.31 2.99
N MET A 144 -0.37 -0.67 3.10
CA MET A 144 0.93 -1.30 2.88
C MET A 144 1.21 -2.40 3.92
N PHE A 145 0.91 -2.17 5.19
CA PHE A 145 1.07 -3.17 6.25
C PHE A 145 0.30 -4.45 5.93
N PHE A 146 -0.99 -4.32 5.63
CA PHE A 146 -1.81 -5.47 5.26
C PHE A 146 -1.43 -6.06 3.90
N GLY A 147 -0.98 -5.25 2.95
CA GLY A 147 -0.46 -5.71 1.67
C GLY A 147 0.79 -6.57 1.84
N MET A 148 1.77 -6.13 2.63
CA MET A 148 2.99 -6.90 2.91
C MET A 148 2.68 -8.16 3.74
N ALA A 149 1.76 -8.08 4.70
CA ALA A 149 1.28 -9.24 5.45
C ALA A 149 0.61 -10.26 4.52
N THR A 150 -0.17 -9.80 3.52
CA THR A 150 -0.78 -10.66 2.49
C THR A 150 0.28 -11.40 1.70
N LEU A 151 1.31 -10.71 1.19
CA LEU A 151 2.39 -11.34 0.44
C LEU A 151 3.18 -12.35 1.28
N TYR A 152 3.44 -12.03 2.55
CA TYR A 152 4.10 -12.94 3.46
C TYR A 152 3.26 -14.19 3.74
N ALA A 153 1.97 -14.03 4.02
CA ALA A 153 1.03 -15.15 4.18
C ALA A 153 0.93 -15.96 2.89
N TYR A 154 0.94 -15.30 1.72
CA TYR A 154 0.90 -15.95 0.42
C TYR A 154 2.12 -16.84 0.18
N ALA A 155 3.32 -16.43 0.58
CA ALA A 155 4.51 -17.26 0.50
C ALA A 155 4.36 -18.58 1.30
N PHE A 156 3.70 -18.54 2.46
CA PHE A 156 3.38 -19.77 3.22
C PHE A 156 2.24 -20.59 2.61
N TYR A 157 1.26 -19.94 2.00
CA TYR A 157 0.22 -20.65 1.27
C TYR A 157 0.80 -21.39 0.07
N ALA A 158 1.67 -20.75 -0.70
CA ALA A 158 2.31 -21.32 -1.88
C ALA A 158 3.09 -22.61 -1.60
N GLU A 159 3.64 -22.77 -0.39
CA GLU A 159 4.34 -23.98 0.02
C GLU A 159 3.41 -25.13 0.46
N SER A 160 2.30 -24.79 1.11
CA SER A 160 1.50 -25.81 1.82
C SER A 160 0.14 -26.07 1.19
N LEU A 161 -0.36 -25.17 0.35
CA LEU A 161 -1.67 -25.15 -0.32
C LEU A 161 -2.86 -25.35 0.65
N LYS A 162 -2.69 -25.02 1.95
CA LYS A 162 -3.72 -25.18 2.96
C LYS A 162 -4.78 -24.08 2.84
N ARG A 163 -6.07 -24.46 2.85
CA ARG A 163 -7.21 -23.55 2.77
C ARG A 163 -7.18 -22.44 3.83
N SER A 164 -6.77 -22.77 5.08
CA SER A 164 -6.68 -21.77 6.16
C SER A 164 -5.70 -20.63 5.83
N LYS A 165 -4.55 -20.95 5.21
CA LYS A 165 -3.58 -19.94 4.78
C LYS A 165 -4.10 -19.12 3.59
N TYR A 166 -4.83 -19.74 2.69
CA TYR A 166 -5.50 -19.05 1.59
C TYR A 166 -6.53 -18.04 2.10
N LEU A 167 -7.39 -18.47 3.05
CA LEU A 167 -8.36 -17.57 3.68
C LEU A 167 -7.68 -16.43 4.43
N LEU A 168 -6.57 -16.70 5.13
CA LEU A 168 -5.78 -15.65 5.77
C LEU A 168 -5.29 -14.62 4.74
N CYS A 169 -4.76 -15.06 3.58
CA CYS A 169 -4.36 -14.14 2.52
C CYS A 169 -5.53 -13.29 2.04
N LEU A 170 -6.70 -13.88 1.85
CA LEU A 170 -7.89 -13.19 1.38
C LEU A 170 -8.39 -12.15 2.38
N ILE A 171 -8.38 -12.49 3.68
CA ILE A 171 -8.74 -11.57 4.76
C ILE A 171 -7.75 -10.40 4.83
N LEU A 172 -6.45 -10.68 4.84
CA LEU A 172 -5.42 -9.62 4.88
C LEU A 172 -5.50 -8.71 3.65
N PHE A 173 -5.76 -9.27 2.47
CA PHE A 173 -5.96 -8.49 1.26
C PHE A 173 -7.22 -7.61 1.33
N ALA A 174 -8.33 -8.14 1.84
CA ALA A 174 -9.53 -7.36 2.07
C ALA A 174 -9.27 -6.18 3.03
N LEU A 175 -8.53 -6.41 4.12
CA LEU A 175 -8.13 -5.35 5.06
C LEU A 175 -7.23 -4.29 4.39
N ALA A 176 -6.33 -4.71 3.49
CA ALA A 176 -5.52 -3.77 2.71
C ALA A 176 -6.39 -2.87 1.82
N LEU A 177 -7.36 -3.45 1.12
CA LEU A 177 -8.30 -2.72 0.26
C LEU A 177 -9.23 -1.78 1.05
N LEU A 178 -9.70 -2.21 2.22
CA LEU A 178 -10.54 -1.40 3.13
C LEU A 178 -9.76 -0.24 3.77
N SER A 179 -8.43 -0.32 3.79
CA SER A 179 -7.55 0.77 4.23
C SER A 179 -7.36 1.81 3.13
N LYS A 180 -7.01 1.38 1.92
CA LYS A 180 -6.88 2.21 0.71
C LYS A 180 -6.97 1.32 -0.54
N PRO A 181 -7.73 1.69 -1.59
CA PRO A 181 -7.87 0.89 -2.82
C PRO A 181 -6.58 0.65 -3.60
N MET A 182 -5.46 1.23 -3.21
CA MET A 182 -4.17 1.17 -3.92
C MET A 182 -3.68 -0.27 -4.17
N MET A 183 -4.06 -1.23 -3.32
CA MET A 183 -3.62 -2.63 -3.43
C MET A 183 -4.42 -3.47 -4.45
N VAL A 184 -5.29 -2.88 -5.29
CA VAL A 184 -6.06 -3.60 -6.33
C VAL A 184 -5.18 -4.33 -7.34
N THR A 185 -3.91 -3.93 -7.47
CA THR A 185 -2.93 -4.57 -8.36
C THR A 185 -2.23 -5.78 -7.74
N LEU A 186 -2.40 -6.01 -6.42
CA LEU A 186 -1.70 -7.08 -5.71
C LEU A 186 -1.94 -8.49 -6.27
N PRO A 187 -3.16 -8.86 -6.76
CA PRO A 187 -3.37 -10.17 -7.39
C PRO A 187 -2.47 -10.42 -8.60
N PHE A 188 -2.17 -9.38 -9.38
CA PHE A 188 -1.23 -9.49 -10.52
C PHE A 188 0.22 -9.66 -10.03
N VAL A 189 0.60 -8.94 -8.96
CA VAL A 189 1.89 -9.15 -8.29
C VAL A 189 2.01 -10.60 -7.79
N MET A 190 0.95 -11.17 -7.20
CA MET A 190 0.94 -12.57 -6.77
C MET A 190 1.13 -13.54 -7.95
N MET A 191 0.58 -13.24 -9.12
CA MET A 191 0.82 -14.04 -10.33
C MET A 191 2.29 -13.96 -10.78
N LEU A 192 2.90 -12.78 -10.75
CA LEU A 192 4.34 -12.61 -11.03
C LEU A 192 5.20 -13.39 -10.02
N LEU A 193 4.82 -13.35 -8.75
CA LEU A 193 5.51 -14.12 -7.70
C LEU A 193 5.40 -15.64 -7.91
N ASP A 194 4.29 -16.14 -8.45
CA ASP A 194 4.13 -17.55 -8.82
C ASP A 194 5.11 -17.99 -9.93
N TYR A 195 5.47 -17.05 -10.81
CA TYR A 195 6.53 -17.26 -11.80
C TYR A 195 7.91 -17.17 -11.14
N TRP A 196 8.22 -16.07 -10.49
CA TRP A 196 9.45 -15.82 -9.75
C TRP A 196 9.18 -14.95 -8.53
N PRO A 197 9.69 -15.28 -7.34
CA PRO A 197 10.66 -16.34 -6.98
C PRO A 197 10.03 -17.66 -6.53
N LEU A 198 8.69 -17.78 -6.42
CA LEU A 198 8.05 -18.99 -5.87
C LEU A 198 8.12 -20.20 -6.81
N GLN A 199 8.32 -19.98 -8.12
CA GLN A 199 8.47 -20.99 -9.15
C GLN A 199 7.33 -22.02 -9.17
N ARG A 200 6.12 -21.61 -8.81
CA ARG A 200 4.95 -22.50 -8.76
C ARG A 200 4.56 -22.99 -10.14
N TRP A 201 4.67 -22.13 -11.14
CA TRP A 201 4.41 -22.49 -12.53
C TRP A 201 5.33 -23.61 -13.02
N GLN A 202 6.65 -23.44 -12.82
CA GLN A 202 7.66 -24.41 -13.25
C GLN A 202 7.50 -25.75 -12.51
N LYS A 203 7.27 -25.73 -11.19
CA LYS A 203 7.08 -26.92 -10.37
C LYS A 203 5.84 -27.73 -10.77
N MET A 204 4.75 -27.05 -11.12
CA MET A 204 3.53 -27.70 -11.58
C MET A 204 3.70 -28.30 -12.99
N SER A 205 4.45 -27.61 -13.87
CA SER A 205 4.71 -28.08 -15.23
C SER A 205 5.67 -29.28 -15.27
N ALA A 206 6.63 -29.37 -14.35
CA ALA A 206 7.61 -30.44 -14.27
C ALA A 206 7.07 -31.72 -13.65
N GLY A 207 6.00 -31.69 -12.88
CA GLY A 207 5.54 -32.81 -12.05
C GLY A 207 4.59 -33.82 -12.72
N LYS A 208 3.97 -33.51 -13.88
CA LYS A 208 3.05 -34.40 -14.59
C LYS A 208 2.95 -34.06 -16.08
N LYS A 209 3.15 -35.09 -16.93
CA LYS A 209 2.98 -35.00 -18.38
C LYS A 209 1.55 -34.70 -18.85
N ASP A 210 0.55 -34.75 -17.95
CA ASP A 210 -0.88 -34.65 -18.26
C ASP A 210 -1.61 -33.44 -17.63
N HIS A 211 -0.89 -32.41 -17.10
CA HIS A 211 -1.55 -31.16 -16.66
C HIS A 211 -1.35 -30.06 -17.71
N PRO A 212 -2.26 -29.92 -18.68
CA PRO A 212 -2.09 -29.00 -19.80
C PRO A 212 -2.17 -27.50 -19.43
N ASN A 213 -2.47 -27.13 -18.17
CA ASN A 213 -2.75 -25.73 -17.84
C ASN A 213 -2.38 -25.31 -16.41
N SER A 214 -1.10 -25.43 -16.06
CA SER A 214 -0.60 -24.90 -14.77
C SER A 214 -0.92 -23.41 -14.56
N PHE A 215 -0.88 -22.62 -15.63
CA PHE A 215 -1.25 -21.21 -15.62
C PHE A 215 -2.73 -21.03 -15.25
N ASN A 216 -3.64 -21.79 -15.84
CA ASN A 216 -5.08 -21.66 -15.57
C ASN A 216 -5.40 -21.94 -14.09
N VAL A 217 -4.79 -22.96 -13.49
CA VAL A 217 -5.01 -23.26 -12.06
C VAL A 217 -4.57 -22.07 -11.18
N LEU A 218 -3.39 -21.52 -11.44
CA LEU A 218 -2.88 -20.36 -10.70
C LEU A 218 -3.73 -19.11 -10.94
N PHE A 219 -4.24 -18.92 -12.15
CA PHE A 219 -5.15 -17.83 -12.49
C PHE A 219 -6.49 -17.95 -11.74
N TRP A 220 -7.15 -19.12 -11.80
CA TRP A 220 -8.41 -19.35 -11.10
C TRP A 220 -8.29 -19.19 -9.59
N GLU A 221 -7.14 -19.51 -9.02
CA GLU A 221 -6.84 -19.26 -7.61
C GLU A 221 -6.86 -17.76 -7.25
N LYS A 222 -6.57 -16.88 -8.20
CA LYS A 222 -6.58 -15.41 -7.98
C LYS A 222 -7.96 -14.77 -8.20
N ILE A 223 -8.94 -15.49 -8.75
CA ILE A 223 -10.27 -14.93 -9.04
C ILE A 223 -10.94 -14.30 -7.82
N PRO A 224 -10.93 -14.89 -6.61
CA PRO A 224 -11.50 -14.23 -5.43
C PRO A 224 -10.81 -12.90 -5.07
N PHE A 225 -9.49 -12.82 -5.24
CA PHE A 225 -8.73 -11.58 -5.03
C PHE A 225 -9.07 -10.53 -6.10
N ILE A 226 -9.14 -10.93 -7.36
CA ILE A 226 -9.52 -10.06 -8.48
C ILE A 226 -10.96 -9.58 -8.29
N GLY A 227 -11.88 -10.44 -7.85
CA GLY A 227 -13.26 -10.07 -7.54
C GLY A 227 -13.36 -8.99 -6.47
N LEU A 228 -12.60 -9.13 -5.36
CA LEU A 228 -12.50 -8.09 -4.32
C LEU A 228 -11.90 -6.79 -4.86
N ALA A 229 -10.82 -6.88 -5.66
CA ALA A 229 -10.19 -5.71 -6.26
C ALA A 229 -11.17 -4.95 -7.18
N ILE A 230 -11.91 -5.66 -8.03
CA ILE A 230 -12.93 -5.07 -8.91
C ILE A 230 -14.04 -4.40 -8.08
N ALA A 231 -14.58 -5.09 -7.06
CA ALA A 231 -15.64 -4.55 -6.23
C ALA A 231 -15.22 -3.23 -5.56
N VAL A 232 -14.02 -3.19 -4.96
CA VAL A 232 -13.50 -1.99 -4.31
C VAL A 232 -13.15 -0.90 -5.33
N SER A 233 -12.65 -1.25 -6.53
CA SER A 233 -12.41 -0.28 -7.61
C SER A 233 -13.70 0.38 -8.08
N ILE A 234 -14.81 -0.39 -8.20
CA ILE A 234 -16.12 0.16 -8.56
C ILE A 234 -16.60 1.12 -7.47
N ILE A 235 -16.53 0.74 -6.19
CA ILE A 235 -16.91 1.61 -5.07
C ILE A 235 -16.08 2.90 -5.10
N ALA A 236 -14.76 2.82 -5.23
CA ALA A 236 -13.88 3.98 -5.28
C ALA A 236 -14.22 4.91 -6.46
N PHE A 237 -14.45 4.35 -7.65
CA PHE A 237 -14.83 5.13 -8.83
C PHE A 237 -16.19 5.85 -8.64
N LEU A 238 -17.19 5.13 -8.13
CA LEU A 238 -18.52 5.70 -7.91
C LEU A 238 -18.50 6.81 -6.85
N THR A 239 -17.75 6.63 -5.76
CA THR A 239 -17.63 7.64 -4.71
C THR A 239 -16.90 8.88 -5.20
N GLN A 240 -15.76 8.74 -5.87
CA GLN A 240 -15.00 9.87 -6.42
C GLN A 240 -15.79 10.65 -7.48
N ASN A 241 -16.54 9.94 -8.33
CA ASN A 241 -17.37 10.58 -9.34
C ASN A 241 -18.53 11.37 -8.71
N LYS A 242 -19.18 10.81 -7.69
CA LYS A 242 -20.28 11.47 -6.96
C LYS A 242 -19.82 12.74 -6.26
N GLU A 243 -18.63 12.74 -5.66
CA GLU A 243 -18.05 13.89 -4.95
C GLU A 243 -17.37 14.91 -5.88
N GLY A 244 -17.39 14.68 -7.21
CA GLY A 244 -16.86 15.61 -8.21
C GLY A 244 -15.33 15.59 -8.33
N ALA A 245 -14.62 14.64 -7.70
CA ALA A 245 -13.18 14.53 -7.82
C ALA A 245 -12.73 14.24 -9.28
N THR A 246 -13.60 13.67 -10.10
CA THR A 246 -13.36 13.40 -11.53
C THR A 246 -13.80 14.54 -12.45
N ALA A 247 -14.39 15.62 -11.92
CA ALA A 247 -14.93 16.72 -12.74
C ALA A 247 -13.85 17.45 -13.57
N LEU A 248 -12.60 17.47 -13.11
CA LEU A 248 -11.46 18.01 -13.88
C LEU A 248 -11.10 17.16 -15.09
N GLU A 249 -11.52 15.90 -15.15
CA GLU A 249 -11.25 15.01 -16.28
C GLU A 249 -11.88 15.49 -17.59
N GLY A 250 -13.04 16.14 -17.54
CA GLY A 250 -13.71 16.72 -18.70
C GLY A 250 -12.95 17.88 -19.35
N ASN A 251 -12.03 18.53 -18.63
CA ASN A 251 -11.28 19.70 -19.11
C ASN A 251 -9.90 19.34 -19.69
N LEU A 252 -9.42 18.09 -19.49
CA LEU A 252 -8.11 17.65 -19.99
C LEU A 252 -8.27 16.68 -21.16
N PRO A 253 -7.80 17.02 -22.38
CA PRO A 253 -7.83 16.14 -23.54
C PRO A 253 -7.14 14.79 -23.24
N PHE A 254 -7.73 13.68 -23.73
CA PHE A 254 -7.21 12.33 -23.50
C PHE A 254 -5.71 12.18 -23.83
N PRO A 255 -5.18 12.74 -24.97
CA PRO A 255 -3.75 12.67 -25.26
C PRO A 255 -2.86 13.31 -24.19
N MET A 256 -3.31 14.41 -23.57
CA MET A 256 -2.56 15.08 -22.50
C MET A 256 -2.54 14.22 -21.22
N ARG A 257 -3.62 13.53 -20.92
CA ARG A 257 -3.70 12.59 -19.79
C ARG A 257 -2.73 11.42 -19.98
N VAL A 258 -2.67 10.85 -21.19
CA VAL A 258 -1.72 9.78 -21.54
C VAL A 258 -0.28 10.28 -21.45
N ALA A 259 0.01 11.46 -22.01
CA ALA A 259 1.35 12.04 -21.95
C ALA A 259 1.80 12.28 -20.50
N ASN A 260 0.91 12.81 -19.65
CA ASN A 260 1.21 13.02 -18.24
C ASN A 260 1.46 11.69 -17.51
N ALA A 261 0.67 10.65 -17.78
CA ALA A 261 0.87 9.32 -17.19
C ALA A 261 2.26 8.76 -17.56
N LEU A 262 2.67 8.85 -18.83
CA LEU A 262 4.00 8.41 -19.28
C LEU A 262 5.13 9.18 -18.58
N VAL A 263 5.00 10.50 -18.47
CA VAL A 263 5.99 11.32 -17.75
C VAL A 263 6.03 10.99 -16.27
N SER A 264 4.88 10.73 -15.64
CA SER A 264 4.81 10.37 -14.23
C SER A 264 5.59 9.12 -13.89
N TYR A 265 5.60 8.09 -14.75
CA TYR A 265 6.44 6.89 -14.53
C TYR A 265 7.93 7.24 -14.48
N ALA A 266 8.40 8.10 -15.40
CA ALA A 266 9.79 8.54 -15.42
C ALA A 266 10.14 9.35 -14.14
N VAL A 267 9.26 10.27 -13.75
CA VAL A 267 9.44 11.10 -12.54
C VAL A 267 9.42 10.26 -11.28
N TYR A 268 8.54 9.27 -11.16
CA TYR A 268 8.53 8.38 -10.00
C TYR A 268 9.82 7.56 -9.86
N LEU A 269 10.36 7.06 -10.98
CA LEU A 269 11.67 6.39 -10.96
C LEU A 269 12.80 7.35 -10.61
N GLU A 270 12.80 8.56 -11.17
CA GLU A 270 13.77 9.60 -10.79
C GLU A 270 13.73 9.85 -9.27
N LYS A 271 12.54 10.10 -8.71
CA LYS A 271 12.37 10.35 -7.27
C LYS A 271 12.70 9.14 -6.40
N MET A 272 12.53 7.93 -6.91
CA MET A 272 12.94 6.72 -6.20
C MET A 272 14.46 6.60 -6.05
N PHE A 273 15.25 7.00 -7.07
CA PHE A 273 16.70 6.93 -7.00
C PHE A 273 17.34 8.23 -6.53
N TRP A 274 16.70 9.38 -6.79
CA TRP A 274 17.18 10.71 -6.40
C TRP A 274 16.04 11.53 -5.80
N PRO A 275 15.71 11.33 -4.51
CA PRO A 275 14.57 11.95 -3.81
C PRO A 275 14.83 13.41 -3.45
N ALA A 276 15.18 14.25 -4.40
CA ALA A 276 15.36 15.68 -4.24
C ALA A 276 14.10 16.45 -4.67
N ASN A 277 13.87 17.63 -4.08
CA ASN A 277 12.75 18.53 -4.39
C ASN A 277 11.39 17.81 -4.28
N LEU A 278 11.21 17.06 -3.19
CA LEU A 278 9.94 16.43 -2.89
C LEU A 278 8.93 17.50 -2.46
N ALA A 279 7.70 17.39 -2.92
CA ALA A 279 6.59 18.26 -2.56
C ALA A 279 5.35 17.41 -2.23
N VAL A 280 4.49 17.91 -1.34
CA VAL A 280 3.21 17.28 -1.00
C VAL A 280 2.27 17.27 -2.20
N PHE A 281 2.35 18.30 -3.04
CA PHE A 281 1.53 18.43 -4.23
C PHE A 281 2.39 18.83 -5.43
N TYR A 282 2.23 18.08 -6.53
CA TYR A 282 2.85 18.39 -7.82
C TYR A 282 1.76 18.92 -8.77
N PRO A 283 1.77 20.24 -9.10
CA PRO A 283 0.78 20.80 -10.01
C PRO A 283 0.90 20.17 -11.38
N TYR A 284 -0.23 20.09 -12.09
CA TYR A 284 -0.25 19.59 -13.45
C TYR A 284 0.57 20.53 -14.39
N ASP A 285 1.54 19.97 -15.09
CA ASP A 285 2.33 20.71 -16.07
C ASP A 285 1.67 20.60 -17.45
N PHE A 286 1.13 21.71 -17.94
CA PHE A 286 0.52 21.79 -19.27
C PHE A 286 1.55 21.81 -20.41
N SER A 287 2.83 22.02 -20.09
CA SER A 287 3.95 22.12 -21.04
C SER A 287 4.87 20.89 -21.01
N LEU A 288 4.28 19.69 -21.14
CA LEU A 288 5.04 18.43 -21.09
C LEU A 288 6.03 18.35 -22.27
N PRO A 289 7.36 18.39 -22.03
CA PRO A 289 8.33 18.32 -23.11
C PRO A 289 8.38 16.91 -23.71
N VAL A 290 8.45 16.84 -25.05
CA VAL A 290 8.41 15.58 -25.81
C VAL A 290 9.47 14.56 -25.34
N TRP A 291 10.67 15.04 -24.94
CA TRP A 291 11.73 14.15 -24.46
C TRP A 291 11.37 13.40 -23.17
N LYS A 292 10.60 14.02 -22.23
CA LYS A 292 10.12 13.33 -21.03
C LYS A 292 9.11 12.25 -21.38
N ILE A 293 8.22 12.52 -22.34
CA ILE A 293 7.26 11.53 -22.84
C ILE A 293 8.00 10.35 -23.47
N SER A 294 9.02 10.62 -24.28
CA SER A 294 9.85 9.58 -24.91
C SER A 294 10.57 8.70 -23.88
N ILE A 295 11.11 9.30 -22.81
CA ILE A 295 11.71 8.54 -21.71
C ILE A 295 10.65 7.64 -21.04
N GLY A 296 9.45 8.15 -20.75
CA GLY A 296 8.36 7.38 -20.19
C GLY A 296 7.98 6.17 -21.05
N ILE A 297 7.92 6.34 -22.38
CA ILE A 297 7.66 5.24 -23.33
C ILE A 297 8.77 4.18 -23.23
N VAL A 298 10.04 4.60 -23.26
CA VAL A 298 11.19 3.67 -23.17
C VAL A 298 11.14 2.87 -21.86
N ILE A 299 10.84 3.52 -20.73
CA ILE A 299 10.75 2.85 -19.43
C ILE A 299 9.64 1.80 -19.40
N ILE A 300 8.49 2.04 -20.05
CA ILE A 300 7.37 1.10 -20.03
C ILE A 300 7.59 -0.07 -20.99
N THR A 301 8.38 0.13 -22.06
CA THR A 301 8.60 -0.89 -23.09
C THR A 301 9.86 -1.72 -22.88
N ALA A 302 10.77 -1.32 -21.97
CA ALA A 302 11.98 -2.05 -21.59
C ALA A 302 11.72 -3.09 -20.50
#